data_eb467b1457b11ac29d1836e73d655ec6
#
_entry.id   eb467b1457b11ac29d1836e73d655ec6
#
_cell.length_a   1.000
_cell.length_b   1.000
_cell.length_c   1.000
_cell.angle_alpha   90.00
_cell.angle_beta   90.00
_cell.angle_gamma   90.00
#
_symmetry.space_group_name_H-M   'P 1'
#
loop_
_entity.id
_entity.type
_entity.pdbx_description
1 polymer ?
#
loop_
_entity_poly.entity_id
_entity_poly.type
_entity_poly.pdbx_seq_one_letter_code
_entity_poly.pdbx_strand_id
1 'polypeptide(L)'
;EMILHVCRNALGRTTVTAHDGSEIDFAGEWREVRYKDIVAERTECPDWFSLPKDEKVARAVALGIEIDPALEDFEITNQVFEKRIEPTLLRPTFVTHLPKELIPLAKLSPDDPSTIEVFELCINGQEIAPAYSEQNDPLAQREMFEAQAGEEIQKIDNDFLVALEHGMPPAGGMGIGIDRLVILLTGASNIRETILFPPVRPSDGR
;
A
#
# COMPACT_ATOMS: atom_id res chain seq x y z
N GLU A 1 4.50 -2.23 -17.64
CA GLU A 1 5.53 -2.38 -18.70
C GLU A 1 6.93 -2.60 -18.12
N MET A 2 7.39 -1.81 -17.14
CA MET A 2 8.76 -1.89 -16.57
C MET A 2 9.09 -3.27 -16.02
N ILE A 3 8.26 -3.83 -15.12
CA ILE A 3 8.50 -5.16 -14.54
C ILE A 3 8.54 -6.24 -15.63
N LEU A 4 7.62 -6.18 -16.59
CA LEU A 4 7.60 -7.11 -17.72
C LEU A 4 8.86 -6.98 -18.60
N HIS A 5 9.37 -5.75 -18.78
CA HIS A 5 10.64 -5.51 -19.46
C HIS A 5 11.81 -6.17 -18.71
N VAL A 6 11.87 -6.01 -17.39
CA VAL A 6 12.89 -6.68 -16.55
C VAL A 6 12.80 -8.20 -16.68
N CYS A 7 11.60 -8.78 -16.57
CA CYS A 7 11.39 -10.21 -16.72
C CYS A 7 11.93 -10.72 -18.07
N ARG A 8 11.61 -10.04 -19.17
CA ARG A 8 12.05 -10.44 -20.51
C ARG A 8 13.56 -10.33 -20.71
N ASN A 9 14.18 -9.24 -20.23
CA ASN A 9 15.57 -8.93 -20.52
C ASN A 9 16.57 -9.47 -19.50
N ALA A 10 16.19 -9.55 -18.21
CA ALA A 10 17.07 -10.09 -17.17
C ALA A 10 16.84 -11.59 -16.93
N LEU A 11 15.59 -12.06 -17.02
CA LEU A 11 15.26 -13.46 -16.71
C LEU A 11 15.03 -14.31 -17.96
N GLY A 12 14.79 -13.70 -19.13
CA GLY A 12 14.45 -14.39 -20.38
C GLY A 12 13.08 -15.08 -20.38
N ARG A 13 12.23 -14.77 -19.40
CA ARG A 13 10.90 -15.37 -19.21
C ARG A 13 9.95 -14.35 -18.56
N THR A 14 8.65 -14.56 -18.70
CA THR A 14 7.61 -13.70 -18.11
C THR A 14 6.88 -14.35 -16.94
N THR A 15 7.07 -15.65 -16.74
CA THR A 15 6.55 -16.39 -15.59
C THR A 15 7.67 -16.62 -14.59
N VAL A 16 7.42 -16.35 -13.33
CA VAL A 16 8.35 -16.62 -12.23
C VAL A 16 7.68 -17.52 -11.19
N THR A 17 8.49 -18.29 -10.48
CA THR A 17 8.02 -19.11 -9.36
C THR A 17 8.44 -18.42 -8.08
N ALA A 18 7.47 -18.04 -7.25
CA ALA A 18 7.72 -17.47 -5.93
C ALA A 18 8.24 -18.54 -4.95
N HIS A 19 8.72 -18.12 -3.78
CA HIS A 19 9.30 -19.02 -2.76
C HIS A 19 8.31 -20.09 -2.28
N ASP A 20 7.02 -19.76 -2.20
CA ASP A 20 5.94 -20.68 -1.82
C ASP A 20 5.52 -21.67 -2.92
N GLY A 21 6.17 -21.60 -4.09
CA GLY A 21 5.89 -22.44 -5.25
C GLY A 21 4.78 -21.89 -6.16
N SER A 22 4.17 -20.76 -5.84
CA SER A 22 3.16 -20.14 -6.72
C SER A 22 3.80 -19.62 -8.01
N GLU A 23 3.09 -19.77 -9.14
CA GLU A 23 3.51 -19.22 -10.43
C GLU A 23 2.82 -17.88 -10.70
N ILE A 24 3.61 -16.88 -11.08
CA ILE A 24 3.16 -15.53 -11.37
C ILE A 24 3.51 -15.22 -12.83
N ASP A 25 2.50 -15.05 -13.67
CA ASP A 25 2.68 -14.62 -15.05
C ASP A 25 2.51 -13.10 -15.19
N PHE A 26 3.61 -12.43 -15.49
CA PHE A 26 3.63 -10.98 -15.72
C PHE A 26 3.16 -10.56 -17.13
N ALA A 27 3.04 -11.50 -18.07
CA ALA A 27 2.50 -11.24 -19.41
C ALA A 27 0.97 -11.30 -19.44
N GLY A 28 0.35 -11.87 -18.41
CA GLY A 28 -1.10 -11.97 -18.26
C GLY A 28 -1.76 -10.62 -17.97
N GLU A 29 -3.05 -10.67 -17.76
CA GLU A 29 -3.84 -9.48 -17.40
C GLU A 29 -3.52 -9.04 -15.97
N TRP A 30 -3.28 -7.75 -15.77
CA TRP A 30 -3.11 -7.12 -14.47
C TRP A 30 -4.45 -6.53 -14.04
N ARG A 31 -4.92 -6.95 -12.86
CA ARG A 31 -6.18 -6.48 -12.30
C ARG A 31 -6.03 -5.04 -11.81
N GLU A 32 -7.06 -4.22 -12.05
CA GLU A 32 -7.25 -2.94 -11.38
C GLU A 32 -8.56 -3.01 -10.59
N VAL A 33 -8.54 -2.55 -9.33
CA VAL A 33 -9.70 -2.57 -8.44
C VAL A 33 -9.61 -1.43 -7.44
N ARG A 34 -10.74 -0.80 -7.14
CA ARG A 34 -10.80 0.22 -6.08
C ARG A 34 -10.72 -0.45 -4.71
N TYR A 35 -10.07 0.21 -3.76
CA TYR A 35 -9.94 -0.25 -2.38
C TYR A 35 -11.30 -0.59 -1.76
N LYS A 36 -12.29 0.30 -1.92
CA LYS A 36 -13.65 0.07 -1.38
C LYS A 36 -14.29 -1.18 -1.97
N ASP A 37 -14.11 -1.42 -3.26
CA ASP A 37 -14.73 -2.54 -3.96
C ASP A 37 -14.09 -3.87 -3.52
N ILE A 38 -12.75 -3.92 -3.41
CA ILE A 38 -12.09 -5.16 -3.00
C ILE A 38 -12.33 -5.48 -1.52
N VAL A 39 -12.43 -4.47 -0.65
CA VAL A 39 -12.82 -4.68 0.75
C VAL A 39 -14.23 -5.25 0.82
N ALA A 40 -15.20 -4.66 0.12
CA ALA A 40 -16.58 -5.16 0.07
C ALA A 40 -16.65 -6.60 -0.49
N GLU A 41 -15.90 -6.87 -1.58
CA GLU A 41 -15.81 -8.21 -2.19
C GLU A 41 -15.26 -9.25 -1.21
N ARG A 42 -14.14 -8.97 -0.57
CA ARG A 42 -13.38 -9.94 0.22
C ARG A 42 -13.93 -10.14 1.63
N THR A 43 -14.64 -9.15 2.15
CA THR A 43 -15.36 -9.29 3.44
C THR A 43 -16.78 -9.84 3.26
N GLU A 44 -17.23 -10.06 2.02
CA GLU A 44 -18.61 -10.42 1.67
C GLU A 44 -19.63 -9.44 2.28
N CYS A 45 -19.25 -8.16 2.37
CA CYS A 45 -20.03 -7.11 2.99
C CYS A 45 -20.10 -5.87 2.08
N PRO A 46 -21.08 -5.79 1.18
CA PRO A 46 -21.21 -4.68 0.23
C PRO A 46 -21.38 -3.31 0.89
N ASP A 47 -21.90 -3.26 2.09
CA ASP A 47 -22.16 -2.07 2.90
C ASP A 47 -21.08 -1.79 3.95
N TRP A 48 -19.90 -2.44 3.85
CA TRP A 48 -18.79 -2.31 4.80
C TRP A 48 -18.51 -0.86 5.22
N PHE A 49 -18.43 0.05 4.27
CA PHE A 49 -18.08 1.46 4.51
C PHE A 49 -19.22 2.27 5.15
N SER A 50 -20.42 1.72 5.23
CA SER A 50 -21.58 2.31 5.90
C SER A 50 -21.82 1.72 7.30
N LEU A 51 -21.06 0.68 7.68
CA LEU A 51 -21.21 0.05 9.00
C LEU A 51 -20.70 0.97 10.11
N PRO A 52 -21.34 0.93 11.29
CA PRO A 52 -20.77 1.52 12.49
C PRO A 52 -19.42 0.87 12.86
N LYS A 53 -18.56 1.62 13.53
CA LYS A 53 -17.21 1.19 13.94
C LYS A 53 -17.21 -0.14 14.70
N ASP A 54 -18.10 -0.30 15.66
CA ASP A 54 -18.24 -1.51 16.48
C ASP A 54 -18.64 -2.74 15.67
N GLU A 55 -19.45 -2.59 14.65
CA GLU A 55 -19.76 -3.70 13.72
C GLU A 55 -18.56 -4.07 12.86
N LYS A 56 -17.76 -3.10 12.40
CA LYS A 56 -16.48 -3.38 11.71
C LYS A 56 -15.52 -4.13 12.60
N VAL A 57 -15.36 -3.72 13.86
CA VAL A 57 -14.54 -4.44 14.86
C VAL A 57 -15.02 -5.88 15.01
N ALA A 58 -16.33 -6.08 15.23
CA ALA A 58 -16.89 -7.42 15.41
C ALA A 58 -16.64 -8.33 14.18
N ARG A 59 -16.79 -7.78 12.96
CA ARG A 59 -16.51 -8.51 11.71
C ARG A 59 -15.02 -8.80 11.54
N ALA A 60 -14.13 -7.85 11.84
CA ALA A 60 -12.69 -8.06 11.79
C ALA A 60 -12.25 -9.18 12.76
N VAL A 61 -12.80 -9.20 13.98
CA VAL A 61 -12.57 -10.27 14.96
C VAL A 61 -13.11 -11.62 14.43
N ALA A 62 -14.28 -11.64 13.80
CA ALA A 62 -14.82 -12.86 13.18
C ALA A 62 -13.94 -13.37 12.02
N LEU A 63 -13.22 -12.49 11.33
CA LEU A 63 -12.19 -12.83 10.34
C LEU A 63 -10.87 -13.30 11.00
N GLY A 64 -10.79 -13.37 12.32
CA GLY A 64 -9.61 -13.79 13.07
C GLY A 64 -8.52 -12.71 13.15
N ILE A 65 -8.90 -11.44 13.08
CA ILE A 65 -7.99 -10.31 13.23
C ILE A 65 -8.12 -9.79 14.67
N GLU A 66 -7.00 -9.69 15.36
CA GLU A 66 -6.94 -8.99 16.64
C GLU A 66 -6.94 -7.48 16.36
N ILE A 67 -7.96 -6.77 16.84
CA ILE A 67 -8.19 -5.34 16.63
C ILE A 67 -8.15 -4.63 17.98
N ASP A 68 -7.37 -3.54 18.05
CA ASP A 68 -7.47 -2.58 19.15
C ASP A 68 -8.73 -1.71 18.95
N PRO A 69 -9.69 -1.72 19.90
CA PRO A 69 -10.90 -0.89 19.80
C PRO A 69 -10.64 0.62 19.79
N ALA A 70 -9.43 1.06 20.19
CA ALA A 70 -9.02 2.47 20.17
C ALA A 70 -8.72 2.97 18.75
N LEU A 71 -8.44 2.09 17.79
CA LEU A 71 -8.16 2.46 16.40
C LEU A 71 -9.31 3.25 15.78
N GLU A 72 -8.98 4.17 14.88
CA GLU A 72 -9.97 4.87 14.09
C GLU A 72 -10.63 3.95 13.04
N ASP A 73 -11.77 4.37 12.51
CA ASP A 73 -12.57 3.56 11.58
C ASP A 73 -11.79 3.14 10.33
N PHE A 74 -11.01 4.04 9.76
CA PHE A 74 -10.18 3.76 8.60
C PHE A 74 -9.03 2.78 8.93
N GLU A 75 -8.45 2.87 10.13
CA GLU A 75 -7.38 1.99 10.59
C GLU A 75 -7.89 0.55 10.76
N ILE A 76 -9.09 0.37 11.31
CA ILE A 76 -9.74 -0.95 11.42
C ILE A 76 -9.90 -1.57 10.03
N THR A 77 -10.41 -0.79 9.07
CA THR A 77 -10.58 -1.25 7.69
C THR A 77 -9.24 -1.59 7.05
N ASN A 78 -8.20 -0.77 7.28
CA ASN A 78 -6.85 -1.02 6.77
C ASN A 78 -6.22 -2.28 7.39
N GLN A 79 -6.42 -2.55 8.66
CA GLN A 79 -6.02 -3.80 9.30
C GLN A 79 -6.68 -5.04 8.64
N VAL A 80 -7.95 -4.91 8.24
CA VAL A 80 -8.63 -5.98 7.48
C VAL A 80 -8.00 -6.15 6.11
N PHE A 81 -7.72 -5.04 5.42
CA PHE A 81 -7.06 -5.07 4.12
C PHE A 81 -5.68 -5.74 4.21
N GLU A 82 -4.79 -5.25 5.05
CA GLU A 82 -3.41 -5.74 5.19
C GLU A 82 -3.34 -7.21 5.64
N LYS A 83 -4.20 -7.61 6.57
CA LYS A 83 -4.09 -8.95 7.18
C LYS A 83 -4.91 -10.02 6.46
N ARG A 84 -5.93 -9.66 5.67
CA ARG A 84 -6.86 -10.63 5.07
C ARG A 84 -7.04 -10.50 3.58
N ILE A 85 -6.86 -9.31 3.02
CA ILE A 85 -7.12 -9.06 1.61
C ILE A 85 -5.80 -9.07 0.83
N GLU A 86 -4.86 -8.23 1.19
CA GLU A 86 -3.56 -8.11 0.53
C GLU A 86 -2.86 -9.47 0.36
N PRO A 87 -2.77 -10.36 1.39
CA PRO A 87 -2.15 -11.69 1.25
C PRO A 87 -2.81 -12.59 0.20
N THR A 88 -4.04 -12.27 -0.23
CA THR A 88 -4.76 -13.04 -1.27
C THR A 88 -4.52 -12.52 -2.68
N LEU A 89 -3.85 -11.39 -2.84
CA LEU A 89 -3.57 -10.73 -4.12
C LEU A 89 -2.33 -11.36 -4.77
N LEU A 90 -2.46 -12.60 -5.25
CA LEU A 90 -1.33 -13.36 -5.79
C LEU A 90 -0.91 -12.86 -7.17
N ARG A 91 -1.86 -12.50 -8.02
CA ARG A 91 -1.59 -11.93 -9.36
C ARG A 91 -1.36 -10.43 -9.26
N PRO A 92 -0.60 -9.84 -10.22
CA PRO A 92 -0.43 -8.39 -10.25
C PRO A 92 -1.76 -7.65 -10.20
N THR A 93 -1.97 -6.88 -9.14
CA THR A 93 -3.21 -6.16 -8.88
C THR A 93 -2.90 -4.73 -8.45
N PHE A 94 -3.44 -3.76 -9.17
CA PHE A 94 -3.44 -2.37 -8.75
C PHE A 94 -4.67 -2.13 -7.87
N VAL A 95 -4.43 -1.81 -6.60
CA VAL A 95 -5.47 -1.32 -5.69
C VAL A 95 -5.45 0.19 -5.72
N THR A 96 -6.56 0.81 -6.11
CA THR A 96 -6.65 2.26 -6.33
C THR A 96 -7.62 2.92 -5.36
N HIS A 97 -7.57 4.26 -5.25
CA HIS A 97 -8.53 5.04 -4.47
C HIS A 97 -8.58 4.62 -3.00
N LEU A 98 -7.42 4.59 -2.35
CA LEU A 98 -7.33 4.34 -0.90
C LEU A 98 -7.99 5.48 -0.11
N PRO A 99 -8.42 5.23 1.14
CA PRO A 99 -8.88 6.27 2.05
C PRO A 99 -7.84 7.38 2.22
N LYS A 100 -8.29 8.63 2.24
CA LYS A 100 -7.40 9.81 2.30
C LYS A 100 -6.56 9.89 3.57
N GLU A 101 -7.02 9.27 4.63
CA GLU A 101 -6.35 9.24 5.93
C GLU A 101 -5.06 8.41 5.90
N LEU A 102 -4.92 7.47 4.95
CA LEU A 102 -3.77 6.56 4.88
C LEU A 102 -2.50 7.23 4.32
N ILE A 103 -2.64 8.16 3.36
CA ILE A 103 -1.49 8.82 2.72
C ILE A 103 -1.74 10.33 2.61
N PRO A 104 -1.39 11.11 3.65
CA PRO A 104 -1.66 12.55 3.70
C PRO A 104 -0.93 13.40 2.64
N LEU A 105 0.07 12.83 1.96
CA LEU A 105 0.83 13.50 0.90
C LEU A 105 0.22 13.32 -0.50
N ALA A 106 -0.81 12.48 -0.62
CA ALA A 106 -1.47 12.22 -1.89
C ALA A 106 -2.63 13.19 -2.14
N LYS A 107 -2.86 13.49 -3.41
CA LYS A 107 -3.95 14.36 -3.85
C LYS A 107 -5.30 13.68 -3.70
N LEU A 108 -6.33 14.43 -3.28
CA LEU A 108 -7.69 13.90 -3.22
C LEU A 108 -8.21 13.51 -4.60
N SER A 109 -8.92 12.39 -4.68
CA SER A 109 -9.57 11.97 -5.92
C SER A 109 -10.70 12.93 -6.29
N PRO A 110 -10.77 13.40 -7.53
CA PRO A 110 -11.79 14.35 -7.96
C PRO A 110 -13.20 13.75 -8.02
N ASP A 111 -13.32 12.43 -8.17
CA ASP A 111 -14.59 11.71 -8.26
C ASP A 111 -15.08 11.20 -6.90
N ASP A 112 -14.20 11.05 -5.91
CA ASP A 112 -14.53 10.67 -4.53
C ASP A 112 -13.56 11.32 -3.53
N PRO A 113 -13.87 12.51 -2.97
CA PRO A 113 -13.00 13.23 -2.05
C PRO A 113 -12.74 12.52 -0.70
N SER A 114 -13.39 11.39 -0.43
CA SER A 114 -13.03 10.51 0.71
C SER A 114 -11.84 9.60 0.40
N THR A 115 -11.33 9.63 -0.82
CA THR A 115 -10.20 8.84 -1.32
C THR A 115 -9.15 9.73 -1.96
N ILE A 116 -8.02 9.14 -2.28
CA ILE A 116 -6.87 9.80 -2.89
C ILE A 116 -6.55 9.21 -4.27
N GLU A 117 -5.90 10.00 -5.13
CA GLU A 117 -5.35 9.56 -6.42
C GLU A 117 -4.09 8.72 -6.21
N VAL A 118 -4.27 7.46 -5.88
CA VAL A 118 -3.20 6.51 -5.56
C VAL A 118 -3.44 5.18 -6.24
N PHE A 119 -2.39 4.45 -6.49
CA PHE A 119 -2.43 2.99 -6.60
C PHE A 119 -1.35 2.35 -5.74
N GLU A 120 -1.65 1.18 -5.23
CA GLU A 120 -0.68 0.22 -4.69
C GLU A 120 -0.64 -1.00 -5.60
N LEU A 121 0.53 -1.31 -6.12
CA LEU A 121 0.74 -2.54 -6.87
C LEU A 121 1.04 -3.68 -5.90
N CYS A 122 0.09 -4.57 -5.74
CA CYS A 122 0.22 -5.78 -4.94
C CYS A 122 0.51 -6.99 -5.84
N ILE A 123 1.51 -7.79 -5.48
CA ILE A 123 1.86 -9.03 -6.19
C ILE A 123 2.31 -10.05 -5.16
N ASN A 124 1.82 -11.27 -5.27
CA ASN A 124 2.15 -12.37 -4.36
C ASN A 124 1.90 -12.04 -2.88
N GLY A 125 0.77 -11.38 -2.62
CA GLY A 125 0.32 -11.07 -1.26
C GLY A 125 1.09 -9.96 -0.57
N GLN A 126 1.78 -9.10 -1.31
CA GLN A 126 2.51 -7.96 -0.76
C GLN A 126 2.55 -6.77 -1.71
N GLU A 127 2.56 -5.58 -1.15
CA GLU A 127 2.80 -4.34 -1.88
C GLU A 127 4.23 -4.32 -2.44
N ILE A 128 4.34 -4.05 -3.75
CA ILE A 128 5.61 -3.91 -4.49
C ILE A 128 5.93 -2.45 -4.79
N ALA A 129 4.91 -1.68 -5.17
CA ALA A 129 5.09 -0.29 -5.56
C ALA A 129 3.83 0.54 -5.27
N PRO A 130 3.90 1.55 -4.39
CA PRO A 130 2.92 2.60 -4.29
C PRO A 130 3.24 3.72 -5.28
N ALA A 131 2.21 4.37 -5.81
CA ALA A 131 2.35 5.61 -6.57
C ALA A 131 1.10 6.48 -6.39
N TYR A 132 1.28 7.79 -6.39
CA TYR A 132 0.17 8.72 -6.25
C TYR A 132 0.45 10.05 -6.94
N SER A 133 -0.65 10.78 -7.21
CA SER A 133 -0.56 12.19 -7.54
C SER A 133 -0.17 12.96 -6.28
N GLU A 134 0.90 13.74 -6.36
CA GLU A 134 1.40 14.50 -5.23
C GLU A 134 0.43 15.62 -4.84
N GLN A 135 0.19 15.81 -3.54
CA GLN A 135 -0.58 16.95 -3.07
C GLN A 135 0.20 18.24 -3.32
N ASN A 136 -0.38 19.12 -4.11
CA ASN A 136 0.24 20.38 -4.51
C ASN A 136 -0.58 21.62 -4.10
N ASP A 137 -1.65 21.43 -3.33
CA ASP A 137 -2.41 22.49 -2.69
C ASP A 137 -1.95 22.64 -1.24
N PRO A 138 -1.28 23.78 -0.86
CA PRO A 138 -0.77 23.96 0.49
C PRO A 138 -1.87 24.04 1.55
N LEU A 139 -3.08 24.46 1.20
CA LEU A 139 -4.19 24.52 2.15
C LEU A 139 -4.71 23.10 2.46
N ALA A 140 -4.94 22.32 1.43
CA ALA A 140 -5.34 20.92 1.59
C ALA A 140 -4.26 20.10 2.32
N GLN A 141 -2.97 20.33 2.02
CA GLN A 141 -1.87 19.66 2.71
C GLN A 141 -1.81 20.02 4.20
N ARG A 142 -2.04 21.28 4.54
CA ARG A 142 -2.11 21.71 5.94
C ARG A 142 -3.23 21.01 6.69
N GLU A 143 -4.44 20.98 6.12
CA GLU A 143 -5.60 20.29 6.69
C GLU A 143 -5.31 18.80 6.94
N MET A 144 -4.66 18.13 5.99
CA MET A 144 -4.28 16.71 6.13
C MET A 144 -3.25 16.50 7.24
N PHE A 145 -2.24 17.37 7.35
CA PHE A 145 -1.25 17.30 8.43
C PHE A 145 -1.87 17.56 9.80
N GLU A 146 -2.77 18.54 9.91
CA GLU A 146 -3.49 18.83 11.15
C GLU A 146 -4.37 17.66 11.59
N ALA A 147 -5.08 17.05 10.65
CA ALA A 147 -5.89 15.86 10.92
C ALA A 147 -5.04 14.66 11.39
N GLN A 148 -3.86 14.46 10.79
CA GLN A 148 -2.94 13.38 11.17
C GLN A 148 -2.24 13.65 12.51
N ALA A 149 -1.86 14.91 12.77
CA ALA A 149 -1.16 15.28 14.00
C ALA A 149 -2.05 15.20 15.25
N GLY A 150 -3.37 15.36 15.10
CA GLY A 150 -4.31 15.39 16.22
C GLY A 150 -3.90 16.44 17.26
N GLU A 151 -3.61 15.99 18.49
CA GLU A 151 -3.16 16.86 19.58
C GLU A 151 -1.65 17.26 19.46
N GLU A 152 -0.89 16.61 18.58
CA GLU A 152 0.56 16.82 18.42
C GLU A 152 0.90 17.83 17.30
N ILE A 153 0.18 18.94 17.21
CA ILE A 153 0.30 19.98 16.17
C ILE A 153 1.74 20.49 15.99
N GLN A 154 2.57 20.44 17.01
CA GLN A 154 3.99 20.83 16.94
C GLN A 154 4.86 19.92 16.05
N LYS A 155 4.33 18.78 15.59
CA LYS A 155 5.01 17.88 14.64
C LYS A 155 4.75 18.23 13.17
N ILE A 156 3.92 19.26 12.90
CA ILE A 156 3.65 19.70 11.53
C ILE A 156 4.91 20.33 10.94
N ASP A 157 5.32 19.84 9.77
CA ASP A 157 6.43 20.40 9.00
C ASP A 157 6.00 21.72 8.32
N ASN A 158 6.18 22.82 9.02
CA ASN A 158 5.85 24.14 8.52
C ASN A 158 6.79 24.59 7.40
N ASP A 159 8.05 24.16 7.39
CA ASP A 159 9.01 24.50 6.33
C ASP A 159 8.58 23.86 5.00
N PHE A 160 8.09 22.62 5.04
CA PHE A 160 7.52 21.96 3.89
C PHE A 160 6.28 22.70 3.36
N LEU A 161 5.36 23.11 4.24
CA LEU A 161 4.17 23.88 3.86
C LEU A 161 4.53 25.23 3.21
N VAL A 162 5.49 25.96 3.79
CA VAL A 162 5.99 27.21 3.21
C VAL A 162 6.63 26.97 1.84
N ALA A 163 7.40 25.90 1.67
CA ALA A 163 7.95 25.54 0.37
C ALA A 163 6.85 25.25 -0.66
N LEU A 164 5.80 24.55 -0.26
CA LEU A 164 4.64 24.24 -1.11
C LEU A 164 3.87 25.51 -1.52
N GLU A 165 3.76 26.51 -0.63
CA GLU A 165 3.13 27.83 -0.91
C GLU A 165 3.86 28.62 -2.01
N HIS A 166 5.15 28.36 -2.26
CA HIS A 166 5.89 28.97 -3.38
C HIS A 166 5.51 28.40 -4.75
N GLY A 167 4.74 27.31 -4.76
CA GLY A 167 4.18 26.68 -5.93
C GLY A 167 4.86 25.36 -6.28
N MET A 168 4.06 24.30 -6.33
CA MET A 168 4.45 22.99 -6.82
C MET A 168 3.63 22.67 -8.08
N PRO A 169 4.26 22.36 -9.22
CA PRO A 169 3.54 21.93 -10.41
C PRO A 169 2.88 20.58 -10.17
N PRO A 170 1.82 20.21 -10.94
CA PRO A 170 1.30 18.85 -10.91
C PRO A 170 2.40 17.82 -11.11
N ALA A 171 2.50 16.88 -10.19
CA ALA A 171 3.51 15.84 -10.18
C ALA A 171 2.91 14.51 -9.74
N GLY A 172 3.50 13.41 -10.14
CA GLY A 172 3.23 12.08 -9.65
C GLY A 172 4.52 11.43 -9.16
N GLY A 173 4.44 10.77 -8.01
CA GLY A 173 5.54 10.03 -7.42
C GLY A 173 5.26 8.53 -7.44
N MET A 174 6.32 7.72 -7.55
CA MET A 174 6.24 6.27 -7.43
C MET A 174 7.43 5.74 -6.66
N GLY A 175 7.16 4.95 -5.62
CA GLY A 175 8.16 4.13 -4.95
C GLY A 175 8.17 2.71 -5.51
N ILE A 176 9.33 2.07 -5.55
CA ILE A 176 9.44 0.65 -5.91
C ILE A 176 10.34 -0.02 -4.89
N GLY A 177 9.79 -1.03 -4.20
CA GLY A 177 10.55 -1.88 -3.31
C GLY A 177 11.48 -2.80 -4.09
N ILE A 178 12.71 -2.34 -4.39
CA ILE A 178 13.66 -3.10 -5.20
C ILE A 178 13.95 -4.47 -4.58
N ASP A 179 14.16 -4.55 -3.27
CA ASP A 179 14.41 -5.81 -2.60
C ASP A 179 13.20 -6.76 -2.69
N ARG A 180 11.97 -6.24 -2.49
CA ARG A 180 10.74 -7.01 -2.66
C ARG A 180 10.60 -7.52 -4.10
N LEU A 181 10.88 -6.66 -5.07
CA LEU A 181 10.84 -7.04 -6.49
C LEU A 181 11.89 -8.11 -6.81
N VAL A 182 13.11 -8.00 -6.30
CA VAL A 182 14.15 -9.01 -6.51
C VAL A 182 13.77 -10.34 -5.85
N ILE A 183 13.27 -10.34 -4.62
CA ILE A 183 12.73 -11.54 -3.94
C ILE A 183 11.69 -12.22 -4.82
N LEU A 184 10.72 -11.45 -5.30
CA LEU A 184 9.64 -11.95 -6.15
C LEU A 184 10.17 -12.56 -7.47
N LEU A 185 11.07 -11.86 -8.16
CA LEU A 185 11.58 -12.28 -9.46
C LEU A 185 12.56 -13.47 -9.40
N THR A 186 13.23 -13.67 -8.28
CA THR A 186 14.23 -14.73 -8.07
C THR A 186 13.67 -15.94 -7.32
N GLY A 187 12.52 -15.79 -6.65
CA GLY A 187 11.98 -16.82 -5.75
C GLY A 187 12.77 -16.95 -4.45
N ALA A 188 13.54 -15.92 -4.06
CA ALA A 188 14.26 -15.90 -2.80
C ALA A 188 13.31 -15.98 -1.61
N SER A 189 13.74 -16.61 -0.51
CA SER A 189 12.89 -16.81 0.67
C SER A 189 12.81 -15.58 1.58
N ASN A 190 13.81 -14.72 1.52
CA ASN A 190 13.91 -13.53 2.37
C ASN A 190 14.91 -12.51 1.81
N ILE A 191 14.85 -11.28 2.33
CA ILE A 191 15.68 -10.15 1.91
C ILE A 191 17.20 -10.39 2.04
N ARG A 192 17.65 -11.24 2.96
CA ARG A 192 19.08 -11.50 3.12
C ARG A 192 19.70 -12.23 1.94
N GLU A 193 18.90 -12.96 1.19
CA GLU A 193 19.36 -13.65 -0.01
C GLU A 193 19.55 -12.70 -1.20
N THR A 194 18.95 -11.51 -1.15
CA THR A 194 19.04 -10.50 -2.20
C THR A 194 20.10 -9.42 -1.95
N ILE A 195 20.66 -9.38 -0.73
CA ILE A 195 21.68 -8.41 -0.32
C ILE A 195 23.05 -9.07 -0.30
N LEU A 196 24.03 -8.49 -1.03
CA LEU A 196 25.38 -9.06 -1.15
C LEU A 196 26.11 -9.18 0.19
N PHE A 197 25.89 -8.25 1.11
CA PHE A 197 26.55 -8.22 2.44
C PHE A 197 25.51 -7.95 3.54
N PRO A 198 24.62 -8.92 3.83
CA PRO A 198 23.58 -8.72 4.83
C PRO A 198 24.22 -8.63 6.24
N PRO A 199 23.76 -7.70 7.10
CA PRO A 199 24.22 -7.66 8.47
C PRO A 199 23.81 -8.95 9.19
N VAL A 200 24.77 -9.61 9.82
CA VAL A 200 24.54 -10.77 10.69
C VAL A 200 24.65 -10.34 12.15
N ARG A 201 23.89 -10.99 13.04
CA ARG A 201 24.11 -10.78 14.47
C ARG A 201 25.56 -11.17 14.78
N PRO A 202 26.29 -10.37 15.58
CA PRO A 202 27.57 -10.81 16.12
C PRO A 202 27.38 -12.18 16.77
N SER A 203 28.20 -13.17 16.40
CA SER A 203 28.25 -14.41 17.16
C SER A 203 28.72 -14.02 18.57
N ASP A 204 27.89 -14.27 19.59
CA ASP A 204 28.34 -14.19 20.96
C ASP A 204 29.63 -15.05 21.03
N GLY A 205 30.76 -14.35 21.19
CA GLY A 205 32.07 -15.00 21.19
C GLY A 205 32.10 -16.10 22.25
N ARG A 206 32.17 -17.34 21.77
CA ARG A 206 32.67 -18.45 22.56
C ARG A 206 34.14 -18.62 22.26
#